data_c44586c45dd7001a1d04e83ada5913f9
#
_entry.id   c44586c45dd7001a1d04e83ada5913f9
#
_cell.length_a   1.000
_cell.length_b   1.000
_cell.length_c   1.000
_cell.angle_alpha   90.00
_cell.angle_beta   90.00
_cell.angle_gamma   90.00
#
_symmetry.space_group_name_H-M   'P 1'
#
loop_
_entity.id
_entity.type
_entity.pdbx_description
1 polymer ?
#
loop_
_entity_poly.entity_id
_entity_poly.type
_entity_poly.pdbx_seq_one_letter_code
_entity_poly.pdbx_strand_id
1 'polypeptide(L)'
;MKKILVALMATAMLMAGCAPKTPAASTPAPAASTPAPAASTPAPAATKIGTASIVNVKGANYNTADKKDGTAQSDVTMCTVMLDDAGKITYVNFDVTQSKFAFNDKGELTTDLTKGVISKKELGANYGMAKVSEIKKEWFEQIAAYEQWLIGKTVDEAVAMKTFEKDASHKEVPDVAELKTSVTIDIGGYRNALVKAAANAK
;
A
#
# COMPACT_ATOMS: atom_id res chain seq x y z
N MET A 1 39.44 -29.03 -2.98
CA MET A 1 40.22 -29.54 -4.13
C MET A 1 39.31 -29.55 -5.36
N LYS A 2 39.84 -29.10 -6.50
CA LYS A 2 39.35 -29.12 -7.89
C LYS A 2 38.36 -27.97 -8.21
N LYS A 3 38.82 -26.90 -8.82
CA LYS A 3 39.36 -26.54 -10.16
C LYS A 3 38.20 -26.06 -11.06
N ILE A 4 38.07 -24.78 -11.27
CA ILE A 4 38.44 -23.88 -12.39
C ILE A 4 38.17 -24.49 -13.78
N LEU A 5 37.29 -23.81 -14.56
CA LEU A 5 37.51 -23.66 -15.98
C LEU A 5 36.98 -22.32 -16.48
N VAL A 6 37.90 -21.52 -16.97
CA VAL A 6 37.72 -20.27 -17.75
C VAL A 6 37.69 -20.71 -19.22
N ALA A 7 36.82 -20.11 -20.02
CA ALA A 7 36.94 -20.14 -21.47
C ALA A 7 36.65 -18.75 -22.04
N LEU A 8 37.71 -18.21 -22.56
CA LEU A 8 37.87 -16.95 -23.30
C LEU A 8 37.94 -17.29 -24.80
N MET A 9 37.24 -16.61 -25.69
CA MET A 9 37.55 -16.43 -27.12
C MET A 9 36.74 -15.25 -27.63
N ALA A 10 37.28 -14.11 -27.92
CA ALA A 10 38.21 -13.64 -28.95
C ALA A 10 37.57 -13.45 -30.34
N THR A 11 37.44 -12.18 -30.70
CA THR A 11 37.73 -11.44 -31.93
C THR A 11 37.32 -11.96 -33.31
N ALA A 12 36.67 -11.09 -34.09
CA ALA A 12 37.08 -10.84 -35.49
C ALA A 12 36.58 -9.43 -35.97
N MET A 13 37.53 -8.58 -36.21
CA MET A 13 37.42 -7.38 -37.09
C MET A 13 37.38 -7.83 -38.54
N LEU A 14 36.64 -7.14 -39.41
CA LEU A 14 37.02 -6.98 -40.81
C LEU A 14 36.69 -5.60 -41.33
N MET A 15 37.69 -5.03 -41.94
CA MET A 15 37.74 -3.72 -42.56
C MET A 15 37.26 -3.72 -44.02
N ALA A 16 36.89 -2.50 -44.47
CA ALA A 16 37.20 -1.88 -45.74
C ALA A 16 36.28 -2.10 -46.96
N GLY A 17 35.94 -0.98 -47.56
CA GLY A 17 35.43 -0.86 -48.91
C GLY A 17 35.03 0.57 -49.25
N CYS A 18 36.00 1.44 -49.59
CA CYS A 18 35.76 2.70 -50.29
C CYS A 18 35.60 2.46 -51.80
N ALA A 19 34.58 3.06 -52.44
CA ALA A 19 34.56 3.33 -53.86
C ALA A 19 33.60 4.49 -54.24
N PRO A 20 33.72 5.16 -55.42
CA PRO A 20 33.63 6.60 -55.48
C PRO A 20 32.30 7.17 -56.00
N LYS A 21 32.18 8.50 -55.87
CA LYS A 21 31.09 9.40 -56.28
C LYS A 21 30.78 9.37 -57.78
N THR A 22 29.47 9.40 -58.11
CA THR A 22 28.94 9.99 -59.33
C THR A 22 27.84 10.99 -58.97
N PRO A 23 27.73 12.18 -59.58
CA PRO A 23 26.73 13.17 -59.24
C PRO A 23 25.42 12.86 -59.95
N ALA A 24 24.33 12.77 -59.21
CA ALA A 24 22.98 12.65 -59.75
C ALA A 24 22.15 13.91 -59.43
N ALA A 25 21.38 14.26 -60.42
CA ALA A 25 20.55 15.42 -60.60
C ALA A 25 19.70 15.89 -59.42
N SER A 26 19.59 17.20 -59.29
CA SER A 26 18.71 17.92 -58.38
C SER A 26 17.22 17.69 -58.74
N THR A 27 16.50 17.03 -57.86
CA THR A 27 15.03 16.98 -57.87
C THR A 27 14.49 18.09 -56.97
N PRO A 28 13.42 18.84 -57.35
CA PRO A 28 12.88 19.91 -56.52
C PRO A 28 12.32 19.35 -55.21
N ALA A 29 12.61 20.04 -54.11
CA ALA A 29 12.07 19.70 -52.78
C ALA A 29 10.53 19.78 -52.76
N PRO A 30 9.86 18.84 -52.11
CA PRO A 30 8.44 18.97 -51.81
C PRO A 30 8.20 20.11 -50.83
N ALA A 31 7.15 20.90 -51.07
CA ALA A 31 6.72 22.00 -50.23
C ALA A 31 6.57 21.54 -48.76
N ALA A 32 7.11 22.34 -47.86
CA ALA A 32 6.97 22.15 -46.44
C ALA A 32 5.48 22.15 -46.06
N SER A 33 4.96 21.00 -45.67
CA SER A 33 3.65 20.90 -45.00
C SER A 33 3.78 21.54 -43.61
N THR A 34 2.97 22.56 -43.38
CA THR A 34 2.78 23.21 -42.09
C THR A 34 2.49 22.12 -41.00
N PRO A 35 3.22 22.06 -39.90
CA PRO A 35 2.89 21.11 -38.84
C PRO A 35 1.49 21.42 -38.31
N ALA A 36 0.63 20.41 -38.24
CA ALA A 36 -0.64 20.50 -37.54
C ALA A 36 -0.39 20.93 -36.07
N PRO A 37 -1.27 21.75 -35.47
CA PRO A 37 -1.13 22.11 -34.06
C PRO A 37 -1.00 20.84 -33.22
N ALA A 38 0.07 20.76 -32.45
CA ALA A 38 0.22 19.65 -31.46
C ALA A 38 -1.01 19.64 -30.58
N ALA A 39 -1.68 18.49 -30.55
CA ALA A 39 -2.75 18.27 -29.59
C ALA A 39 -2.21 18.57 -28.20
N SER A 40 -2.78 19.57 -27.53
CA SER A 40 -2.43 19.90 -26.15
C SER A 40 -2.70 18.66 -25.30
N THR A 41 -1.65 18.11 -24.72
CA THR A 41 -1.78 17.08 -23.67
C THR A 41 -2.69 17.67 -22.58
N PRO A 42 -3.79 17.01 -22.20
CA PRO A 42 -4.62 17.51 -21.10
C PRO A 42 -3.73 17.75 -19.88
N ALA A 43 -3.91 18.89 -19.21
CA ALA A 43 -3.26 19.13 -17.94
C ALA A 43 -3.59 17.96 -17.00
N PRO A 44 -2.63 17.47 -16.20
CA PRO A 44 -2.95 16.44 -15.22
C PRO A 44 -4.09 16.93 -14.35
N ALA A 45 -5.12 16.07 -14.19
CA ALA A 45 -6.26 16.40 -13.33
C ALA A 45 -5.75 16.76 -11.93
N ALA A 46 -6.32 17.82 -11.34
CA ALA A 46 -5.92 18.23 -10.01
C ALA A 46 -6.16 17.06 -9.04
N THR A 47 -5.13 16.70 -8.28
CA THR A 47 -5.21 15.61 -7.31
C THR A 47 -5.25 16.20 -5.92
N LYS A 48 -6.32 15.95 -5.20
CA LYS A 48 -6.43 16.30 -3.78
C LYS A 48 -5.83 15.18 -2.94
N ILE A 49 -4.95 15.54 -2.00
CA ILE A 49 -4.29 14.57 -1.13
C ILE A 49 -4.71 14.84 0.32
N GLY A 50 -5.15 13.80 0.99
CA GLY A 50 -5.50 13.85 2.40
C GLY A 50 -4.84 12.73 3.20
N THR A 51 -4.53 13.03 4.45
CA THR A 51 -3.99 12.08 5.41
C THR A 51 -4.74 12.17 6.73
N ALA A 52 -4.86 11.04 7.41
CA ALA A 52 -5.41 10.99 8.76
C ALA A 52 -4.88 9.79 9.54
N SER A 53 -5.04 9.85 10.86
CA SER A 53 -4.87 8.71 11.74
C SER A 53 -6.04 8.57 12.70
N ILE A 54 -6.32 7.32 13.08
CA ILE A 54 -7.24 6.93 14.15
C ILE A 54 -6.40 6.21 15.20
N VAL A 55 -6.55 6.61 16.45
CA VAL A 55 -5.84 6.00 17.56
C VAL A 55 -6.85 5.28 18.46
N ASN A 56 -6.64 3.98 18.64
CA ASN A 56 -7.40 3.16 19.57
C ASN A 56 -6.48 2.70 20.70
N VAL A 57 -6.98 2.82 21.94
CA VAL A 57 -6.24 2.38 23.12
C VAL A 57 -7.00 1.24 23.76
N LYS A 58 -6.31 0.18 24.10
CA LYS A 58 -6.87 -0.99 24.81
C LYS A 58 -5.84 -1.57 25.76
N GLY A 59 -6.30 -2.42 26.63
CA GLY A 59 -5.41 -3.11 27.58
C GLY A 59 -6.19 -4.11 28.43
N ALA A 60 -5.45 -4.81 29.26
CA ALA A 60 -6.01 -5.81 30.15
C ALA A 60 -5.20 -5.87 31.46
N ASN A 61 -5.87 -6.25 32.55
CA ASN A 61 -5.28 -6.52 33.87
C ASN A 61 -4.47 -5.34 34.41
N TYR A 62 -5.03 -4.11 34.41
CA TYR A 62 -4.30 -2.94 34.94
C TYR A 62 -4.28 -2.87 36.48
N ASN A 63 -5.02 -3.75 37.14
CA ASN A 63 -5.09 -3.74 38.58
C ASN A 63 -4.05 -4.70 39.15
N THR A 64 -3.00 -4.14 39.74
CA THR A 64 -1.96 -4.93 40.40
C THR A 64 -2.46 -5.73 41.60
N ALA A 65 -3.63 -5.37 42.18
CA ALA A 65 -4.26 -6.15 43.27
C ALA A 65 -4.64 -7.56 42.81
N ASP A 66 -4.87 -7.76 41.52
CA ASP A 66 -5.20 -9.09 40.95
C ASP A 66 -3.97 -10.00 40.80
N LYS A 67 -2.76 -9.46 41.02
CA LYS A 67 -1.46 -10.16 40.86
C LYS A 67 -1.35 -10.89 39.52
N LYS A 68 -1.71 -10.20 38.46
CA LYS A 68 -1.64 -10.69 37.09
C LYS A 68 -0.83 -9.75 36.22
N ASP A 69 -0.15 -10.33 35.26
CA ASP A 69 0.50 -9.56 34.21
C ASP A 69 -0.51 -8.74 33.44
N GLY A 70 -0.17 -7.49 33.17
CA GLY A 70 -1.02 -6.53 32.47
C GLY A 70 -0.47 -6.13 31.13
N THR A 71 -1.36 -5.56 30.30
CA THR A 71 -0.97 -4.96 29.03
C THR A 71 -1.68 -3.65 28.79
N ALA A 72 -0.98 -2.70 28.16
CA ALA A 72 -1.57 -1.53 27.52
C ALA A 72 -1.13 -1.53 26.06
N GLN A 73 -2.02 -1.13 25.15
CA GLN A 73 -1.73 -1.11 23.71
C GLN A 73 -2.36 0.11 23.07
N SER A 74 -1.60 0.75 22.19
CA SER A 74 -2.07 1.79 21.30
C SER A 74 -1.98 1.29 19.86
N ASP A 75 -3.11 1.27 19.15
CA ASP A 75 -3.18 0.94 17.73
C ASP A 75 -3.40 2.24 16.95
N VAL A 76 -2.45 2.62 16.11
CA VAL A 76 -2.53 3.80 15.25
C VAL A 76 -2.79 3.34 13.83
N THR A 77 -4.02 3.51 13.35
CA THR A 77 -4.38 3.27 11.95
C THR A 77 -4.15 4.56 11.16
N MET A 78 -3.32 4.50 10.14
CA MET A 78 -3.00 5.61 9.25
C MET A 78 -3.66 5.41 7.89
N CYS A 79 -4.10 6.50 7.27
CA CYS A 79 -4.62 6.54 5.91
C CYS A 79 -4.04 7.72 5.15
N THR A 80 -3.57 7.46 3.94
CA THR A 80 -3.32 8.48 2.91
C THR A 80 -4.24 8.19 1.73
N VAL A 81 -4.93 9.21 1.22
CA VAL A 81 -5.84 9.09 0.07
C VAL A 81 -5.54 10.19 -0.94
N MET A 82 -5.64 9.85 -2.23
CA MET A 82 -5.67 10.81 -3.33
C MET A 82 -7.03 10.72 -4.01
N LEU A 83 -7.62 11.88 -4.28
CA LEU A 83 -8.92 12.02 -4.94
C LEU A 83 -8.74 12.81 -6.23
N ASP A 84 -9.42 12.40 -7.29
CA ASP A 84 -9.55 13.19 -8.52
C ASP A 84 -10.60 14.31 -8.36
N ASP A 85 -10.79 15.11 -9.39
CA ASP A 85 -11.75 16.21 -9.40
C ASP A 85 -13.22 15.76 -9.26
N ALA A 86 -13.51 14.50 -9.60
CA ALA A 86 -14.82 13.88 -9.41
C ALA A 86 -15.00 13.27 -8.00
N GLY A 87 -14.00 13.39 -7.11
CA GLY A 87 -13.99 12.82 -5.77
C GLY A 87 -13.75 11.31 -5.74
N LYS A 88 -13.25 10.72 -6.82
CA LYS A 88 -12.92 9.29 -6.86
C LYS A 88 -11.52 9.05 -6.32
N ILE A 89 -11.38 7.95 -5.62
CA ILE A 89 -10.12 7.50 -5.05
C ILE A 89 -9.21 7.02 -6.19
N THR A 90 -8.10 7.70 -6.39
CA THR A 90 -7.04 7.34 -7.35
C THR A 90 -5.85 6.64 -6.69
N TYR A 91 -5.70 6.85 -5.39
CA TYR A 91 -4.72 6.17 -4.54
C TYR A 91 -5.24 6.10 -3.11
N VAL A 92 -4.98 5.01 -2.44
CA VAL A 92 -5.19 4.87 -1.01
C VAL A 92 -4.13 3.95 -0.43
N ASN A 93 -3.66 4.30 0.75
CA ASN A 93 -2.72 3.47 1.51
C ASN A 93 -3.11 3.49 2.98
N PHE A 94 -3.28 2.30 3.56
CA PHE A 94 -3.46 2.11 4.98
C PHE A 94 -2.24 1.46 5.61
N ASP A 95 -1.91 1.87 6.81
CA ASP A 95 -0.96 1.15 7.64
C ASP A 95 -1.38 1.20 9.11
N VAL A 96 -0.82 0.31 9.93
CA VAL A 96 -1.12 0.25 11.36
C VAL A 96 0.15 0.03 12.16
N THR A 97 0.37 0.89 13.14
CA THR A 97 1.40 0.69 14.16
C THR A 97 0.75 0.27 15.47
N GLN A 98 1.23 -0.84 16.07
CA GLN A 98 0.72 -1.37 17.32
C GLN A 98 1.80 -1.28 18.39
N SER A 99 1.68 -0.31 19.28
CA SER A 99 2.58 -0.15 20.43
C SER A 99 2.01 -0.88 21.64
N LYS A 100 2.65 -1.97 22.05
CA LYS A 100 2.21 -2.80 23.16
C LYS A 100 3.19 -2.71 24.33
N PHE A 101 2.66 -2.43 25.51
CA PHE A 101 3.40 -2.34 26.77
C PHE A 101 2.91 -3.47 27.68
N ALA A 102 3.84 -4.28 28.15
CA ALA A 102 3.58 -5.36 29.10
C ALA A 102 4.07 -4.96 30.48
N PHE A 103 3.31 -5.34 31.49
CA PHE A 103 3.61 -5.11 32.91
C PHE A 103 3.54 -6.43 33.65
N ASN A 104 4.40 -6.63 34.64
CA ASN A 104 4.31 -7.79 35.51
C ASN A 104 3.19 -7.61 36.55
N ASP A 105 2.99 -8.64 37.39
CA ASP A 105 2.01 -8.67 38.47
C ASP A 105 2.24 -7.61 39.58
N LYS A 106 3.41 -6.93 39.56
CA LYS A 106 3.74 -5.81 40.45
C LYS A 106 3.49 -4.45 39.81
N GLY A 107 3.10 -4.41 38.53
CA GLY A 107 2.91 -3.19 37.76
C GLY A 107 4.22 -2.60 37.21
N GLU A 108 5.29 -3.36 37.20
CA GLU A 108 6.56 -2.92 36.62
C GLU A 108 6.55 -3.20 35.12
N LEU A 109 6.99 -2.20 34.32
CA LEU A 109 7.07 -2.32 32.88
C LEU A 109 8.11 -3.35 32.47
N THR A 110 7.71 -4.35 31.68
CA THR A 110 8.59 -5.42 31.18
C THR A 110 8.93 -5.30 29.70
N THR A 111 8.24 -4.40 28.97
CA THR A 111 8.56 -4.12 27.58
C THR A 111 9.90 -3.40 27.46
N ASP A 112 10.76 -3.89 26.55
CA ASP A 112 12.00 -3.23 26.19
C ASP A 112 11.71 -1.98 25.34
N LEU A 113 11.77 -0.81 25.95
CA LEU A 113 11.50 0.48 25.29
C LEU A 113 12.63 0.95 24.36
N THR A 114 13.77 0.27 24.35
CA THR A 114 14.89 0.61 23.45
C THR A 114 14.62 0.13 22.01
N LYS A 115 13.68 -0.79 21.85
CA LYS A 115 13.25 -1.30 20.55
C LYS A 115 12.15 -0.42 19.97
N GLY A 116 12.36 0.05 18.75
CA GLY A 116 11.31 0.75 17.98
C GLY A 116 10.13 -0.15 17.65
N VAL A 117 9.01 0.47 17.34
CA VAL A 117 7.82 -0.22 16.85
C VAL A 117 7.74 0.00 15.34
N ILE A 118 7.68 -1.08 14.58
CA ILE A 118 7.50 -1.04 13.13
C ILE A 118 6.05 -1.35 12.77
N SER A 119 5.62 -0.86 11.62
CA SER A 119 4.23 -0.99 11.18
C SER A 119 3.90 -2.41 10.72
N LYS A 120 2.62 -2.71 10.53
CA LYS A 120 2.19 -4.02 10.00
C LYS A 120 2.66 -4.24 8.56
N LYS A 121 2.73 -3.19 7.73
CA LYS A 121 3.29 -3.31 6.37
C LYS A 121 4.78 -3.62 6.40
N GLU A 122 5.54 -2.94 7.27
CA GLU A 122 6.98 -3.19 7.46
C GLU A 122 7.25 -4.60 8.01
N LEU A 123 6.41 -5.11 8.90
CA LEU A 123 6.48 -6.49 9.38
C LEU A 123 6.27 -7.51 8.26
N GLY A 124 5.42 -7.20 7.28
CA GLY A 124 5.12 -8.10 6.18
C GLY A 124 4.70 -9.49 6.67
N ALA A 125 5.37 -10.53 6.17
CA ALA A 125 5.11 -11.92 6.59
C ALA A 125 5.48 -12.21 8.06
N ASN A 126 6.32 -11.39 8.68
CA ASN A 126 6.66 -11.52 10.11
C ASN A 126 5.52 -11.12 11.05
N TYR A 127 4.47 -10.45 10.53
CA TYR A 127 3.25 -10.22 11.29
C TYR A 127 2.56 -11.54 11.67
N GLY A 128 2.66 -12.54 10.79
CA GLY A 128 2.29 -13.93 11.07
C GLY A 128 0.80 -14.22 11.03
N MET A 129 -0.02 -13.36 10.40
CA MET A 129 -1.47 -13.55 10.29
C MET A 129 -1.84 -14.78 9.45
N ALA A 130 -1.07 -15.10 8.40
CA ALA A 130 -1.37 -16.25 7.53
C ALA A 130 -1.48 -17.57 8.28
N LYS A 131 -0.84 -17.71 9.44
CA LYS A 131 -0.89 -18.91 10.28
C LYS A 131 -2.27 -19.15 10.90
N VAL A 132 -2.99 -18.05 11.21
CA VAL A 132 -4.29 -18.07 11.89
C VAL A 132 -5.46 -17.65 10.98
N SER A 133 -5.16 -16.99 9.87
CA SER A 133 -6.16 -16.55 8.88
C SER A 133 -6.77 -17.76 8.16
N GLU A 134 -8.10 -17.80 8.07
CA GLU A 134 -8.84 -18.84 7.33
C GLU A 134 -8.45 -18.89 5.85
N ILE A 135 -8.20 -17.73 5.26
CA ILE A 135 -7.80 -17.60 3.85
C ILE A 135 -6.28 -17.69 3.62
N LYS A 136 -5.51 -17.99 4.70
CA LYS A 136 -4.04 -18.14 4.68
C LYS A 136 -3.28 -16.95 4.07
N LYS A 137 -3.85 -15.74 4.21
CA LYS A 137 -3.23 -14.50 3.77
C LYS A 137 -2.73 -13.68 4.95
N GLU A 138 -1.60 -13.02 4.74
CA GLU A 138 -1.06 -12.04 5.68
C GLU A 138 -1.89 -10.76 5.69
N TRP A 139 -1.74 -9.97 6.74
CA TRP A 139 -2.46 -8.71 6.88
C TRP A 139 -2.19 -7.75 5.72
N PHE A 140 -0.93 -7.62 5.30
CA PHE A 140 -0.55 -6.73 4.20
C PHE A 140 -1.17 -7.14 2.86
N GLU A 141 -1.38 -8.44 2.62
CA GLU A 141 -2.06 -8.93 1.43
C GLU A 141 -3.55 -8.60 1.44
N GLN A 142 -4.18 -8.73 2.62
CA GLN A 142 -5.60 -8.45 2.78
C GLN A 142 -5.89 -6.96 2.67
N ILE A 143 -5.06 -6.11 3.29
CA ILE A 143 -5.24 -4.65 3.20
C ILE A 143 -4.96 -4.14 1.78
N ALA A 144 -3.97 -4.70 1.07
CA ALA A 144 -3.70 -4.37 -0.33
C ALA A 144 -4.88 -4.71 -1.25
N ALA A 145 -5.56 -5.84 -1.01
CA ALA A 145 -6.77 -6.19 -1.75
C ALA A 145 -7.92 -5.21 -1.48
N TYR A 146 -8.07 -4.75 -0.24
CA TYR A 146 -9.04 -3.72 0.10
C TYR A 146 -8.70 -2.36 -0.52
N GLU A 147 -7.44 -1.93 -0.45
CA GLU A 147 -6.94 -0.71 -1.11
C GLU A 147 -7.23 -0.74 -2.61
N GLN A 148 -6.94 -1.86 -3.28
CA GLN A 148 -7.22 -2.02 -4.71
C GLN A 148 -8.72 -1.96 -5.03
N TRP A 149 -9.58 -2.54 -4.18
CA TRP A 149 -11.03 -2.47 -4.36
C TRP A 149 -11.58 -1.05 -4.25
N LEU A 150 -10.94 -0.19 -3.46
CA LEU A 150 -11.33 1.21 -3.27
C LEU A 150 -11.02 2.10 -4.49
N ILE A 151 -10.06 1.73 -5.33
CA ILE A 151 -9.67 2.55 -6.49
C ILE A 151 -10.86 2.73 -7.45
N GLY A 152 -11.08 3.98 -7.87
CA GLY A 152 -12.17 4.38 -8.75
C GLY A 152 -13.54 4.57 -8.08
N LYS A 153 -13.65 4.28 -6.77
CA LYS A 153 -14.85 4.54 -5.97
C LYS A 153 -14.79 5.91 -5.31
N THR A 154 -15.94 6.46 -4.98
CA THR A 154 -16.04 7.59 -4.05
C THR A 154 -15.93 7.11 -2.60
N VAL A 155 -15.68 8.03 -1.68
CA VAL A 155 -15.66 7.71 -0.24
C VAL A 155 -17.04 7.22 0.23
N ASP A 156 -18.12 7.79 -0.28
CA ASP A 156 -19.48 7.36 0.06
C ASP A 156 -19.77 5.94 -0.40
N GLU A 157 -19.33 5.55 -1.61
CA GLU A 157 -19.43 4.17 -2.09
C GLU A 157 -18.61 3.20 -1.23
N ALA A 158 -17.42 3.62 -0.77
CA ALA A 158 -16.59 2.83 0.14
C ALA A 158 -17.26 2.63 1.51
N VAL A 159 -17.90 3.68 2.04
CA VAL A 159 -18.63 3.61 3.32
C VAL A 159 -19.92 2.78 3.19
N ALA A 160 -20.61 2.86 2.05
CA ALA A 160 -21.83 2.11 1.79
C ALA A 160 -21.60 0.60 1.52
N MET A 161 -20.33 0.15 1.43
CA MET A 161 -20.03 -1.27 1.23
C MET A 161 -20.66 -2.11 2.35
N LYS A 162 -21.33 -3.20 1.95
CA LYS A 162 -21.90 -4.16 2.89
C LYS A 162 -20.81 -4.88 3.69
N THR A 163 -21.06 -5.02 4.97
CA THR A 163 -20.22 -5.76 5.92
C THR A 163 -21.09 -6.69 6.76
N PHE A 164 -20.46 -7.66 7.40
CA PHE A 164 -21.11 -8.53 8.38
C PHE A 164 -20.27 -8.66 9.64
N GLU A 165 -20.90 -8.96 10.75
CA GLU A 165 -20.24 -9.31 12.01
C GLU A 165 -19.88 -10.79 11.98
N LYS A 166 -18.58 -11.09 11.98
CA LYS A 166 -18.05 -12.46 12.06
C LYS A 166 -17.96 -12.92 13.52
N ASP A 167 -17.47 -12.06 14.38
CA ASP A 167 -17.32 -12.27 15.83
C ASP A 167 -17.19 -10.91 16.56
N ALA A 168 -17.07 -10.93 17.88
CA ALA A 168 -16.98 -9.73 18.70
C ALA A 168 -15.81 -8.79 18.36
N SER A 169 -14.76 -9.32 17.71
CA SER A 169 -13.56 -8.56 17.31
C SER A 169 -13.57 -8.19 15.83
N HIS A 170 -14.46 -8.77 15.03
CA HIS A 170 -14.56 -8.57 13.58
C HIS A 170 -16.01 -8.21 13.21
N LYS A 171 -16.40 -6.98 13.50
CA LYS A 171 -17.79 -6.50 13.33
C LYS A 171 -18.08 -6.00 11.91
N GLU A 172 -17.07 -5.56 11.20
CA GLU A 172 -17.20 -4.97 9.87
C GLU A 172 -16.30 -5.70 8.86
N VAL A 173 -16.55 -7.00 8.66
CA VAL A 173 -15.87 -7.78 7.61
C VAL A 173 -16.58 -7.55 6.28
N PRO A 174 -15.87 -7.32 5.14
CA PRO A 174 -16.48 -7.11 3.84
C PRO A 174 -17.43 -8.23 3.42
N ASP A 175 -18.66 -7.87 3.01
CA ASP A 175 -19.66 -8.79 2.43
C ASP A 175 -19.96 -8.43 0.97
N VAL A 176 -18.91 -8.35 0.16
CA VAL A 176 -18.97 -8.14 -1.29
C VAL A 176 -18.21 -9.25 -1.98
N ALA A 177 -18.72 -9.71 -3.13
CA ALA A 177 -18.20 -10.90 -3.83
C ALA A 177 -16.69 -10.80 -4.14
N GLU A 178 -16.24 -9.61 -4.52
CA GLU A 178 -14.87 -9.33 -4.94
C GLU A 178 -13.85 -9.47 -3.81
N LEU A 179 -14.29 -9.32 -2.54
CA LEU A 179 -13.41 -9.35 -1.38
C LEU A 179 -13.52 -10.62 -0.53
N LYS A 180 -14.54 -11.47 -0.73
CA LYS A 180 -14.81 -12.66 0.11
C LYS A 180 -13.62 -13.61 0.27
N THR A 181 -12.82 -13.77 -0.78
CA THR A 181 -11.67 -14.68 -0.77
C THR A 181 -10.35 -13.97 -0.50
N SER A 182 -10.38 -12.65 -0.31
CA SER A 182 -9.17 -11.85 -0.19
C SER A 182 -9.10 -10.99 1.08
N VAL A 183 -10.24 -10.70 1.73
CA VAL A 183 -10.29 -9.85 2.93
C VAL A 183 -11.26 -10.43 3.95
N THR A 184 -10.73 -10.85 5.10
CA THR A 184 -11.50 -11.36 6.25
C THR A 184 -11.20 -10.58 7.54
N ILE A 185 -10.40 -9.51 7.44
CA ILE A 185 -10.15 -8.58 8.55
C ILE A 185 -11.32 -7.63 8.74
N ASP A 186 -11.45 -7.10 9.95
CA ASP A 186 -12.34 -5.97 10.23
C ASP A 186 -11.83 -4.72 9.54
N ILE A 187 -12.68 -4.03 8.78
CA ILE A 187 -12.32 -2.83 8.03
C ILE A 187 -12.87 -1.54 8.63
N GLY A 188 -13.62 -1.58 9.71
CA GLY A 188 -14.27 -0.41 10.30
C GLY A 188 -13.28 0.70 10.64
N GLY A 189 -12.15 0.35 11.26
CA GLY A 189 -11.08 1.30 11.56
C GLY A 189 -10.46 1.95 10.32
N TYR A 190 -10.28 1.19 9.23
CA TYR A 190 -9.75 1.71 7.95
C TYR A 190 -10.75 2.60 7.25
N ARG A 191 -12.03 2.24 7.27
CA ARG A 191 -13.12 3.05 6.74
C ARG A 191 -13.19 4.41 7.43
N ASN A 192 -13.13 4.44 8.76
CA ASN A 192 -13.10 5.67 9.54
C ASN A 192 -11.87 6.53 9.24
N ALA A 193 -10.71 5.92 9.09
CA ALA A 193 -9.48 6.62 8.71
C ALA A 193 -9.58 7.21 7.29
N LEU A 194 -10.19 6.49 6.33
CA LEU A 194 -10.43 6.96 4.98
C LEU A 194 -11.33 8.21 4.95
N VAL A 195 -12.48 8.16 5.65
CA VAL A 195 -13.40 9.30 5.76
C VAL A 195 -12.68 10.53 6.30
N LYS A 196 -11.90 10.35 7.38
CA LYS A 196 -11.14 11.44 7.99
C LYS A 196 -10.04 11.96 7.07
N ALA A 197 -9.33 11.09 6.34
CA ALA A 197 -8.30 11.49 5.39
C ALA A 197 -8.91 12.25 4.21
N ALA A 198 -10.03 11.79 3.66
CA ALA A 198 -10.73 12.45 2.57
C ALA A 198 -11.25 13.84 2.97
N ALA A 199 -11.73 14.01 4.19
CA ALA A 199 -12.14 15.31 4.71
C ALA A 199 -10.97 16.31 4.82
N ASN A 200 -9.74 15.82 4.94
CA ASN A 200 -8.51 16.61 4.99
C ASN A 200 -7.89 16.84 3.59
N ALA A 201 -8.45 16.27 2.52
CA ALA A 201 -7.89 16.34 1.18
C ALA A 201 -7.99 17.76 0.58
N LYS A 202 -6.85 18.27 0.10
CA LYS A 202 -6.69 19.61 -0.48
C LYS A 202 -5.91 19.54 -1.79
#